data_cb7ff398d80a890a91e9e3a75c92586b
#
_entry.id   cb7ff398d80a890a91e9e3a75c92586b
#
_cell.length_a   1.000
_cell.length_b   1.000
_cell.length_c   1.000
_cell.angle_alpha   90.00
_cell.angle_beta   90.00
_cell.angle_gamma   90.00
#
_symmetry.space_group_name_H-M   'P 1'
#
loop_
_entity.id
_entity.type
_entity.pdbx_description
1 polymer ?
#
loop_
_entity_poly.entity_id
_entity_poly.type
_entity_poly.pdbx_seq_one_letter_code
_entity_poly.pdbx_strand_id
1 'polypeptide(L)'
;MGSEMCIRDSLTLDQRPTLLLGANGAGKTTLLSVLAGQVEPSEGYVQASGRVALVEQSFRPIVGFSSAEYCAYVAWLHGQNRKRARAKSQYWLEFVDLSRVRQQRCESLSGGERARLAIATALNSGAEILLLDEPSAALDPLNKQAITEIYQRVADAGQTLVVSTHDAGELQRPFERVVVLDHGVIHFDGERSEFLELAAQRGNTPAHILARSFAQRRSNGAP
;
A
#
# COMPACT_ATOMS: atom_id res chain seq x y z
N MET A 1 -7.47 24.37 -10.31
CA MET A 1 -8.77 23.72 -10.22
C MET A 1 -8.49 22.32 -9.68
N GLY A 2 -8.63 22.13 -8.37
CA GLY A 2 -8.51 20.82 -7.73
C GLY A 2 -9.73 19.99 -8.11
N SER A 3 -9.52 18.80 -8.66
CA SER A 3 -10.61 17.85 -8.85
C SER A 3 -11.00 17.33 -7.47
N GLU A 4 -12.12 17.79 -6.96
CA GLU A 4 -12.76 17.17 -5.79
C GLU A 4 -13.19 15.77 -6.19
N MET A 5 -12.53 14.78 -5.64
CA MET A 5 -12.88 13.38 -5.86
C MET A 5 -13.67 12.91 -4.63
N CYS A 6 -14.99 12.91 -4.75
CA CYS A 6 -15.89 12.43 -3.70
C CYS A 6 -15.96 10.90 -3.78
N ILE A 7 -15.45 10.21 -2.74
CA ILE A 7 -15.76 8.80 -2.52
C ILE A 7 -17.11 8.76 -1.83
N ARG A 8 -18.16 8.33 -2.55
CA ARG A 8 -19.55 8.29 -2.04
C ARG A 8 -19.94 6.93 -1.46
N ASP A 9 -18.97 6.20 -0.93
CA ASP A 9 -19.16 4.83 -0.48
C ASP A 9 -18.72 4.65 0.98
N SER A 10 -19.23 3.63 1.62
CA SER A 10 -18.78 3.19 2.93
C SER A 10 -17.83 2.01 2.74
N LEU A 11 -16.59 2.13 3.23
CA LEU A 11 -15.57 1.10 3.18
C LEU A 11 -15.15 0.74 4.60
N THR A 12 -15.30 -0.53 4.96
CA THR A 12 -14.78 -1.07 6.22
C THR A 12 -13.63 -2.00 5.91
N LEU A 13 -12.43 -1.67 6.37
CA LEU A 13 -11.24 -2.53 6.24
C LEU A 13 -11.07 -3.31 7.54
N ASP A 14 -10.88 -4.61 7.41
CA ASP A 14 -10.60 -5.54 8.50
C ASP A 14 -9.12 -6.01 8.46
N GLN A 15 -8.78 -7.04 9.22
CA GLN A 15 -7.40 -7.57 9.27
C GLN A 15 -6.99 -8.36 8.01
N ARG A 16 -7.91 -8.68 7.10
CA ARG A 16 -7.57 -9.42 5.88
C ARG A 16 -6.70 -8.57 4.98
N PRO A 17 -5.57 -9.11 4.49
CA PRO A 17 -4.74 -8.41 3.52
C PRO A 17 -5.58 -8.02 2.29
N THR A 18 -5.66 -6.72 2.04
CA THR A 18 -6.55 -6.14 1.03
C THR A 18 -5.75 -5.56 -0.13
N LEU A 19 -6.12 -5.92 -1.36
CA LEU A 19 -5.60 -5.31 -2.58
C LEU A 19 -6.58 -4.26 -3.09
N LEU A 20 -6.14 -3.00 -3.15
CA LEU A 20 -6.89 -1.89 -3.73
C LEU A 20 -6.50 -1.74 -5.20
N LEU A 21 -7.33 -2.27 -6.08
CA LEU A 21 -7.13 -2.24 -7.53
C LEU A 21 -7.79 -1.01 -8.16
N GLY A 22 -7.10 -0.40 -9.11
CA GLY A 22 -7.68 0.69 -9.91
C GLY A 22 -6.67 1.27 -10.89
N ALA A 23 -7.14 1.85 -11.99
CA ALA A 23 -6.26 2.53 -12.94
C ALA A 23 -5.57 3.76 -12.32
N ASN A 24 -4.59 4.31 -13.05
CA ASN A 24 -4.02 5.59 -12.69
C ASN A 24 -5.11 6.66 -12.76
N GLY A 25 -5.20 7.49 -11.70
CA GLY A 25 -6.27 8.49 -11.57
C GLY A 25 -7.60 7.95 -11.00
N ALA A 26 -7.71 6.66 -10.64
CA ALA A 26 -8.93 6.11 -10.04
C ALA A 26 -9.24 6.65 -8.63
N GLY A 27 -8.24 7.27 -7.95
CA GLY A 27 -8.39 7.81 -6.60
C GLY A 27 -7.75 6.99 -5.49
N LYS A 28 -6.96 5.98 -5.83
CA LYS A 28 -6.30 5.10 -4.84
C LYS A 28 -5.47 5.90 -3.84
N THR A 29 -4.54 6.73 -4.32
CA THR A 29 -3.70 7.59 -3.47
C THR A 29 -4.53 8.52 -2.58
N THR A 30 -5.57 9.14 -3.13
CA THR A 30 -6.47 10.01 -2.35
C THR A 30 -7.18 9.23 -1.25
N LEU A 31 -7.73 8.05 -1.57
CA LEU A 31 -8.38 7.18 -0.58
C LEU A 31 -7.39 6.79 0.53
N LEU A 32 -6.19 6.34 0.17
CA LEU A 32 -5.17 5.98 1.16
C LEU A 32 -4.74 7.17 2.02
N SER A 33 -4.61 8.37 1.43
CA SER A 33 -4.28 9.60 2.17
C SER A 33 -5.38 10.02 3.15
N VAL A 34 -6.65 9.86 2.77
CA VAL A 34 -7.80 10.08 3.64
C VAL A 34 -7.82 9.05 4.79
N LEU A 35 -7.61 7.76 4.49
CA LEU A 35 -7.53 6.71 5.50
C LEU A 35 -6.35 6.89 6.47
N ALA A 36 -5.26 7.47 5.99
CA ALA A 36 -4.09 7.80 6.82
C ALA A 36 -4.25 9.09 7.63
N GLY A 37 -5.35 9.85 7.43
CA GLY A 37 -5.56 11.14 8.07
C GLY A 37 -4.67 12.27 7.56
N GLN A 38 -4.04 12.11 6.39
CA GLN A 38 -3.24 13.16 5.75
C GLN A 38 -4.11 14.18 5.01
N VAL A 39 -5.29 13.75 4.57
CA VAL A 39 -6.29 14.57 3.89
C VAL A 39 -7.62 14.41 4.63
N GLU A 40 -8.28 15.51 4.94
CA GLU A 40 -9.63 15.50 5.52
C GLU A 40 -10.64 15.13 4.43
N PRO A 41 -11.59 14.22 4.69
CA PRO A 41 -12.68 13.96 3.76
C PRO A 41 -13.57 15.19 3.63
N SER A 42 -14.05 15.49 2.41
CA SER A 42 -14.99 16.61 2.17
C SER A 42 -16.34 16.38 2.86
N GLU A 43 -16.75 15.11 2.98
CA GLU A 43 -17.96 14.67 3.66
C GLU A 43 -17.69 13.33 4.36
N GLY A 44 -18.45 13.05 5.42
CA GLY A 44 -18.30 11.80 6.19
C GLY A 44 -17.15 11.85 7.20
N TYR A 45 -16.66 10.69 7.59
CA TYR A 45 -15.59 10.55 8.59
C TYR A 45 -14.79 9.27 8.37
N VAL A 46 -13.58 9.24 8.91
CA VAL A 46 -12.73 8.05 8.99
C VAL A 46 -12.55 7.67 10.45
N GLN A 47 -12.66 6.38 10.73
CA GLN A 47 -12.39 5.83 12.06
C GLN A 47 -11.38 4.69 11.92
N ALA A 48 -10.24 4.79 12.60
CA ALA A 48 -9.24 3.74 12.67
C ALA A 48 -9.12 3.21 14.10
N SER A 49 -9.03 1.89 14.24
CA SER A 49 -8.88 1.22 15.56
C SER A 49 -7.44 1.15 16.04
N GLY A 50 -6.48 1.60 15.23
CA GLY A 50 -5.05 1.53 15.52
C GLY A 50 -4.26 2.62 14.81
N ARG A 51 -2.95 2.59 15.01
CA ARG A 51 -2.04 3.54 14.37
C ARG A 51 -1.85 3.18 12.90
N VAL A 52 -2.14 4.14 12.03
CA VAL A 52 -2.00 4.02 10.58
C VAL A 52 -0.65 4.56 10.12
N ALA A 53 0.03 3.88 9.21
CA ALA A 53 1.15 4.41 8.45
C ALA A 53 0.86 4.28 6.96
N LEU A 54 1.07 5.38 6.22
CA LEU A 54 1.04 5.40 4.75
C LEU A 54 2.47 5.42 4.22
N VAL A 55 2.77 4.48 3.34
CA VAL A 55 3.97 4.45 2.51
C VAL A 55 3.59 4.95 1.12
N GLU A 56 4.10 6.11 0.76
CA GLU A 56 3.84 6.74 -0.54
C GLU A 56 4.64 6.07 -1.66
N GLN A 57 4.11 6.10 -2.89
CA GLN A 57 4.75 5.57 -4.09
C GLN A 57 6.17 6.14 -4.29
N SER A 58 6.36 7.43 -4.01
CA SER A 58 7.64 8.12 -4.18
C SER A 58 8.40 8.25 -2.85
N PHE A 59 8.55 7.15 -2.11
CA PHE A 59 9.31 7.16 -0.87
C PHE A 59 10.75 7.68 -1.05
N ARG A 60 11.08 8.76 -0.35
CA ARG A 60 12.39 9.42 -0.39
C ARG A 60 12.95 9.56 1.02
N PRO A 61 13.87 8.70 1.43
CA PRO A 61 14.51 8.83 2.73
C PRO A 61 15.42 10.07 2.77
N ILE A 62 15.67 10.57 3.98
CA ILE A 62 16.57 11.72 4.20
C ILE A 62 18.00 11.33 3.80
N VAL A 63 18.63 12.18 2.99
CA VAL A 63 20.02 12.04 2.57
C VAL A 63 20.98 12.12 3.76
N GLY A 64 22.03 11.31 3.74
CA GLY A 64 23.04 11.27 4.78
C GLY A 64 22.76 10.30 5.93
N PHE A 65 21.54 9.75 6.02
CA PHE A 65 21.24 8.69 6.96
C PHE A 65 21.63 7.31 6.41
N SER A 66 22.07 6.42 7.25
CA SER A 66 22.05 4.97 6.94
C SER A 66 20.62 4.41 7.09
N SER A 67 20.37 3.24 6.49
CA SER A 67 19.07 2.57 6.60
C SER A 67 18.64 2.37 8.07
N ALA A 68 19.58 1.98 8.94
CA ALA A 68 19.30 1.79 10.37
C ALA A 68 19.01 3.10 11.10
N GLU A 69 19.78 4.15 10.80
CA GLU A 69 19.57 5.48 11.39
C GLU A 69 18.23 6.07 10.96
N TYR A 70 17.89 5.98 9.67
CA TYR A 70 16.64 6.49 9.14
C TYR A 70 15.43 5.77 9.75
N CYS A 71 15.46 4.43 9.77
CA CYS A 71 14.39 3.63 10.36
C CYS A 71 14.20 3.93 11.85
N ALA A 72 15.28 4.12 12.61
CA ALA A 72 15.21 4.49 14.02
C ALA A 72 14.74 5.95 14.21
N TYR A 73 15.16 6.86 13.34
CA TYR A 73 14.78 8.27 13.40
C TYR A 73 13.27 8.47 13.21
N VAL A 74 12.69 7.84 12.21
CA VAL A 74 11.25 7.94 11.97
C VAL A 74 10.46 7.36 13.16
N ALA A 75 10.85 6.21 13.69
CA ALA A 75 10.21 5.65 14.87
C ALA A 75 10.28 6.59 16.10
N TRP A 76 11.39 7.29 16.27
CA TRP A 76 11.53 8.32 17.30
C TRP A 76 10.60 9.51 17.06
N LEU A 77 10.46 9.98 15.82
CA LEU A 77 9.50 11.05 15.48
C LEU A 77 8.05 10.66 15.81
N HIS A 78 7.73 9.36 15.69
CA HIS A 78 6.43 8.81 16.09
C HIS A 78 6.31 8.52 17.60
N GLY A 79 7.17 9.13 18.43
CA GLY A 79 7.08 9.10 19.89
C GLY A 79 7.75 7.91 20.56
N GLN A 80 8.49 7.07 19.84
CA GLN A 80 9.25 6.00 20.48
C GLN A 80 10.49 6.54 21.19
N ASN A 81 10.85 5.92 22.32
CA ASN A 81 12.14 6.20 22.98
C ASN A 81 13.29 5.84 22.03
N ARG A 82 14.33 6.69 21.96
CA ARG A 82 15.50 6.51 21.05
C ARG A 82 16.16 5.14 21.16
N LYS A 83 16.34 4.62 22.39
CA LYS A 83 16.94 3.31 22.62
C LYS A 83 16.08 2.19 22.03
N ARG A 84 14.76 2.25 22.24
CA ARG A 84 13.79 1.30 21.71
C ARG A 84 13.69 1.38 20.18
N ALA A 85 13.58 2.59 19.63
CA ALA A 85 13.54 2.83 18.19
C ALA A 85 14.77 2.23 17.48
N ARG A 86 15.96 2.41 18.05
CA ARG A 86 17.22 1.87 17.52
C ARG A 86 17.32 0.34 17.63
N ALA A 87 16.90 -0.22 18.75
CA ALA A 87 16.88 -1.68 18.93
C ALA A 87 15.90 -2.36 17.96
N LYS A 88 14.70 -1.80 17.80
CA LYS A 88 13.69 -2.31 16.90
C LYS A 88 14.01 -2.10 15.42
N SER A 89 14.77 -1.06 15.06
CA SER A 89 15.16 -0.83 13.67
C SER A 89 15.97 -2.01 13.11
N GLN A 90 16.84 -2.64 13.91
CA GLN A 90 17.57 -3.81 13.51
C GLN A 90 16.64 -4.98 13.20
N TYR A 91 15.67 -5.25 14.06
CA TYR A 91 14.67 -6.30 13.86
C TYR A 91 13.86 -6.08 12.58
N TRP A 92 13.34 -4.86 12.37
CA TRP A 92 12.50 -4.60 11.20
C TRP A 92 13.30 -4.56 9.89
N LEU A 93 14.57 -4.16 9.92
CA LEU A 93 15.44 -4.26 8.75
C LEU A 93 15.77 -5.73 8.41
N GLU A 94 15.93 -6.58 9.40
CA GLU A 94 16.07 -8.02 9.20
C GLU A 94 14.77 -8.63 8.64
N PHE A 95 13.62 -8.23 9.19
CA PHE A 95 12.30 -8.66 8.74
C PHE A 95 12.04 -8.40 7.25
N VAL A 96 12.62 -7.33 6.69
CA VAL A 96 12.49 -6.97 5.26
C VAL A 96 13.75 -7.30 4.44
N ASP A 97 14.62 -8.17 4.93
CA ASP A 97 15.86 -8.63 4.25
C ASP A 97 16.86 -7.50 3.91
N LEU A 98 16.98 -6.50 4.78
CA LEU A 98 17.91 -5.38 4.64
C LEU A 98 19.09 -5.43 5.62
N SER A 99 19.32 -6.55 6.32
CA SER A 99 20.42 -6.69 7.30
C SER A 99 21.79 -6.35 6.72
N ARG A 100 22.05 -6.75 5.47
CA ARG A 100 23.32 -6.53 4.79
C ARG A 100 23.60 -5.06 4.46
N VAL A 101 22.54 -4.27 4.20
CA VAL A 101 22.64 -2.88 3.79
C VAL A 101 22.23 -1.91 4.91
N ARG A 102 22.10 -2.39 6.16
CA ARG A 102 21.66 -1.58 7.30
C ARG A 102 22.51 -0.34 7.58
N GLN A 103 23.81 -0.42 7.28
CA GLN A 103 24.76 0.71 7.44
C GLN A 103 24.98 1.48 6.13
N GLN A 104 24.38 1.03 5.03
CA GLN A 104 24.48 1.69 3.74
C GLN A 104 23.67 3.00 3.77
N ARG A 105 24.17 4.04 3.11
CA ARG A 105 23.48 5.32 2.97
C ARG A 105 22.20 5.14 2.16
N CYS A 106 21.12 5.76 2.61
CA CYS A 106 19.80 5.62 2.00
C CYS A 106 19.77 6.04 0.53
N GLU A 107 20.55 7.05 0.16
CA GLU A 107 20.67 7.52 -1.22
C GLU A 107 21.31 6.51 -2.18
N SER A 108 22.09 5.55 -1.66
CA SER A 108 22.76 4.53 -2.46
C SER A 108 21.98 3.21 -2.57
N LEU A 109 20.80 3.14 -1.96
CA LEU A 109 19.94 1.96 -2.04
C LEU A 109 19.32 1.82 -3.44
N SER A 110 19.17 0.58 -3.89
CA SER A 110 18.37 0.24 -5.09
C SER A 110 16.88 0.57 -4.88
N GLY A 111 16.10 0.56 -5.96
CA GLY A 111 14.65 0.79 -5.89
C GLY A 111 13.94 -0.21 -4.96
N GLY A 112 14.28 -1.51 -5.09
CA GLY A 112 13.72 -2.56 -4.23
C GLY A 112 14.15 -2.43 -2.76
N GLU A 113 15.39 -2.07 -2.49
CA GLU A 113 15.86 -1.81 -1.13
C GLU A 113 15.18 -0.59 -0.51
N ARG A 114 14.94 0.47 -1.28
CA ARG A 114 14.17 1.63 -0.81
C ARG A 114 12.73 1.28 -0.47
N ALA A 115 12.05 0.49 -1.32
CA ALA A 115 10.69 0.05 -1.04
C ALA A 115 10.63 -0.80 0.24
N ARG A 116 11.57 -1.72 0.43
CA ARG A 116 11.66 -2.52 1.66
C ARG A 116 12.00 -1.67 2.89
N LEU A 117 12.87 -0.67 2.75
CA LEU A 117 13.17 0.27 3.84
C LEU A 117 11.91 1.06 4.25
N ALA A 118 11.10 1.48 3.31
CA ALA A 118 9.84 2.18 3.57
C ALA A 118 8.90 1.34 4.44
N ILE A 119 8.74 0.04 4.11
CA ILE A 119 7.93 -0.90 4.90
C ILE A 119 8.53 -1.08 6.31
N ALA A 120 9.85 -1.32 6.42
CA ALA A 120 10.51 -1.46 7.72
C ALA A 120 10.34 -0.21 8.60
N THR A 121 10.39 0.95 7.99
CA THR A 121 10.23 2.25 8.66
C THR A 121 8.80 2.42 9.18
N ALA A 122 7.80 2.07 8.39
CA ALA A 122 6.40 2.08 8.79
C ALA A 122 6.13 1.10 9.94
N LEU A 123 6.65 -0.11 9.88
CA LEU A 123 6.54 -1.10 10.96
C LEU A 123 7.25 -0.64 12.24
N ASN A 124 8.45 -0.05 12.11
CA ASN A 124 9.19 0.45 13.27
C ASN A 124 8.52 1.66 13.92
N SER A 125 7.71 2.44 13.22
CA SER A 125 6.93 3.53 13.80
C SER A 125 5.86 3.03 14.78
N GLY A 126 5.57 1.73 14.77
CA GLY A 126 4.56 1.08 15.59
C GLY A 126 3.17 1.14 14.96
N ALA A 127 3.11 1.23 13.63
CA ALA A 127 1.85 1.13 12.92
C ALA A 127 1.24 -0.26 13.07
N GLU A 128 -0.06 -0.32 13.23
CA GLU A 128 -0.88 -1.52 13.27
C GLU A 128 -1.59 -1.73 11.93
N ILE A 129 -1.75 -0.64 11.18
CA ILE A 129 -2.38 -0.60 9.87
C ILE A 129 -1.37 -0.01 8.89
N LEU A 130 -0.97 -0.81 7.90
CA LEU A 130 -0.06 -0.41 6.82
C LEU A 130 -0.85 -0.17 5.55
N LEU A 131 -0.77 1.05 5.04
CA LEU A 131 -1.28 1.46 3.74
C LEU A 131 -0.09 1.68 2.82
N LEU A 132 0.01 0.93 1.74
CA LEU A 132 1.12 1.00 0.80
C LEU A 132 0.60 1.44 -0.57
N ASP A 133 1.07 2.59 -1.06
CA ASP A 133 0.63 3.14 -2.33
C ASP A 133 1.60 2.76 -3.45
N GLU A 134 1.19 1.81 -4.29
CA GLU A 134 1.93 1.28 -5.44
C GLU A 134 3.42 0.95 -5.17
N PRO A 135 3.76 0.25 -4.08
CA PRO A 135 5.15 0.09 -3.64
C PRO A 135 6.01 -0.75 -4.59
N SER A 136 5.40 -1.50 -5.50
CA SER A 136 6.03 -2.41 -6.48
C SER A 136 6.05 -1.87 -7.92
N ALA A 137 5.43 -0.72 -8.19
CA ALA A 137 5.16 -0.22 -9.55
C ALA A 137 6.42 -0.06 -10.43
N ALA A 138 7.56 0.29 -9.82
CA ALA A 138 8.82 0.53 -10.55
C ALA A 138 9.86 -0.59 -10.33
N LEU A 139 9.44 -1.75 -9.85
CA LEU A 139 10.34 -2.85 -9.51
C LEU A 139 10.41 -3.90 -10.62
N ASP A 140 11.59 -4.48 -10.77
CA ASP A 140 11.78 -5.67 -11.59
C ASP A 140 11.10 -6.91 -10.96
N PRO A 141 10.91 -8.01 -11.71
CA PRO A 141 10.19 -9.19 -11.24
C PRO A 141 10.75 -9.82 -9.96
N LEU A 142 12.08 -9.83 -9.78
CA LEU A 142 12.70 -10.41 -8.58
C LEU A 142 12.39 -9.55 -7.33
N ASN A 143 12.49 -8.23 -7.46
CA ASN A 143 12.14 -7.32 -6.38
C ASN A 143 10.63 -7.33 -6.08
N LYS A 144 9.76 -7.48 -7.09
CA LYS A 144 8.31 -7.68 -6.90
C LYS A 144 8.02 -8.92 -6.07
N GLN A 145 8.68 -10.05 -6.39
CA GLN A 145 8.53 -11.28 -5.62
C GLN A 145 8.98 -11.10 -4.16
N ALA A 146 10.15 -10.51 -3.94
CA ALA A 146 10.67 -10.26 -2.59
C ALA A 146 9.72 -9.38 -1.75
N ILE A 147 9.09 -8.36 -2.36
CA ILE A 147 8.09 -7.54 -1.68
C ILE A 147 6.82 -8.34 -1.37
N THR A 148 6.37 -9.20 -2.28
CA THR A 148 5.20 -10.07 -2.04
C THR A 148 5.43 -11.01 -0.85
N GLU A 149 6.64 -11.55 -0.69
CA GLU A 149 7.02 -12.36 0.47
C GLU A 149 7.00 -11.54 1.78
N ILE A 150 7.37 -10.26 1.71
CA ILE A 150 7.27 -9.35 2.86
C ILE A 150 5.80 -9.09 3.19
N TYR A 151 4.92 -8.91 2.21
CA TYR A 151 3.48 -8.76 2.46
C TYR A 151 2.91 -9.97 3.20
N GLN A 152 3.31 -11.19 2.81
CA GLN A 152 2.90 -12.40 3.51
C GLN A 152 3.37 -12.37 4.97
N ARG A 153 4.65 -12.04 5.22
CA ARG A 153 5.19 -11.95 6.59
C ARG A 153 4.47 -10.87 7.43
N VAL A 154 4.09 -9.75 6.83
CA VAL A 154 3.34 -8.68 7.48
C VAL A 154 1.94 -9.16 7.88
N ALA A 155 1.26 -9.86 6.97
CA ALA A 155 -0.05 -10.46 7.23
C ALA A 155 0.02 -11.53 8.33
N ASP A 156 1.00 -12.43 8.26
CA ASP A 156 1.22 -13.50 9.26
C ASP A 156 1.55 -12.92 10.65
N ALA A 157 2.13 -11.71 10.71
CA ALA A 157 2.37 -11.00 11.96
C ALA A 157 1.10 -10.31 12.53
N GLY A 158 -0.06 -10.47 11.87
CA GLY A 158 -1.34 -9.93 12.32
C GLY A 158 -1.51 -8.42 12.09
N GLN A 159 -0.70 -7.83 11.20
CA GLN A 159 -0.85 -6.43 10.81
C GLN A 159 -1.94 -6.28 9.75
N THR A 160 -2.78 -5.27 9.86
CA THR A 160 -3.68 -4.91 8.77
C THR A 160 -2.87 -4.34 7.60
N LEU A 161 -3.02 -4.95 6.42
CA LEU A 161 -2.26 -4.58 5.22
C LEU A 161 -3.22 -4.20 4.08
N VAL A 162 -3.04 -3.01 3.55
CA VAL A 162 -3.72 -2.55 2.32
C VAL A 162 -2.67 -2.10 1.33
N VAL A 163 -2.68 -2.69 0.14
CA VAL A 163 -1.74 -2.35 -0.94
C VAL A 163 -2.53 -1.86 -2.14
N SER A 164 -2.21 -0.67 -2.64
CA SER A 164 -2.77 -0.20 -3.90
C SER A 164 -1.92 -0.64 -5.08
N THR A 165 -2.57 -0.97 -6.17
CA THR A 165 -1.90 -1.27 -7.45
C THR A 165 -2.82 -1.02 -8.64
N HIS A 166 -2.23 -0.82 -9.81
CA HIS A 166 -2.93 -0.86 -11.09
C HIS A 166 -2.65 -2.16 -11.86
N ASP A 167 -1.78 -3.03 -11.32
CA ASP A 167 -1.38 -4.30 -11.94
C ASP A 167 -2.20 -5.47 -11.37
N ALA A 168 -3.13 -5.99 -12.17
CA ALA A 168 -3.92 -7.17 -11.79
C ALA A 168 -3.08 -8.45 -11.61
N GLY A 169 -1.83 -8.46 -12.09
CA GLY A 169 -0.88 -9.55 -11.85
C GLY A 169 -0.47 -9.68 -10.38
N GLU A 170 -0.69 -8.66 -9.57
CA GLU A 170 -0.44 -8.68 -8.13
C GLU A 170 -1.59 -9.34 -7.33
N LEU A 171 -2.64 -9.81 -8.01
CA LEU A 171 -3.79 -10.49 -7.41
C LEU A 171 -3.46 -11.92 -6.98
N GLN A 172 -2.54 -12.05 -6.05
CA GLN A 172 -2.05 -13.31 -5.51
C GLN A 172 -1.95 -13.24 -3.98
N ARG A 173 -1.49 -14.32 -3.34
CA ARG A 173 -1.22 -14.29 -1.89
C ARG A 173 -0.24 -13.16 -1.55
N PRO A 174 -0.39 -12.51 -0.38
CA PRO A 174 -1.31 -12.86 0.73
C PRO A 174 -2.73 -12.28 0.60
N PHE A 175 -3.05 -11.53 -0.45
CA PHE A 175 -4.32 -10.81 -0.53
C PHE A 175 -5.51 -11.76 -0.56
N GLU A 176 -6.42 -11.57 0.39
CA GLU A 176 -7.67 -12.32 0.53
C GLU A 176 -8.87 -11.50 0.06
N ARG A 177 -8.79 -10.18 0.20
CA ARG A 177 -9.82 -9.22 -0.19
C ARG A 177 -9.35 -8.34 -1.32
N VAL A 178 -10.27 -8.02 -2.21
CA VAL A 178 -10.07 -7.11 -3.35
C VAL A 178 -11.08 -5.99 -3.28
N VAL A 179 -10.60 -4.76 -3.38
CA VAL A 179 -11.42 -3.57 -3.56
C VAL A 179 -11.06 -2.96 -4.91
N VAL A 180 -12.03 -2.80 -5.80
CA VAL A 180 -11.83 -2.16 -7.11
C VAL A 180 -12.37 -0.75 -7.07
N LEU A 181 -11.47 0.21 -7.27
CA LEU A 181 -11.78 1.63 -7.30
C LEU A 181 -11.69 2.17 -8.73
N ASP A 182 -12.70 2.91 -9.16
CA ASP A 182 -12.71 3.63 -10.44
C ASP A 182 -13.39 5.00 -10.29
N HIS A 183 -12.67 6.05 -10.65
CA HIS A 183 -13.14 7.45 -10.55
C HIS A 183 -13.76 7.80 -9.18
N GLY A 184 -13.15 7.34 -8.08
CA GLY A 184 -13.62 7.60 -6.72
C GLY A 184 -14.83 6.76 -6.28
N VAL A 185 -15.24 5.75 -7.06
CA VAL A 185 -16.36 4.85 -6.74
C VAL A 185 -15.85 3.43 -6.56
N ILE A 186 -16.31 2.74 -5.52
CA ILE A 186 -16.03 1.32 -5.30
C ILE A 186 -16.97 0.50 -6.20
N HIS A 187 -16.40 -0.27 -7.12
CA HIS A 187 -17.12 -1.13 -8.05
C HIS A 187 -17.18 -2.60 -7.61
N PHE A 188 -16.25 -2.99 -6.78
CA PHE A 188 -16.20 -4.32 -6.17
C PHE A 188 -15.53 -4.22 -4.79
N ASP A 189 -16.06 -4.95 -3.85
CA ASP A 189 -15.52 -5.14 -2.52
C ASP A 189 -15.89 -6.54 -2.05
N GLY A 190 -14.96 -7.47 -2.06
CA GLY A 190 -15.23 -8.86 -1.74
C GLY A 190 -13.99 -9.74 -1.70
N GLU A 191 -14.22 -11.04 -1.61
CA GLU A 191 -13.17 -12.05 -1.59
C GLU A 191 -12.42 -12.12 -2.94
N ARG A 192 -11.12 -12.38 -2.88
CA ARG A 192 -10.30 -12.58 -4.07
C ARG A 192 -10.82 -13.71 -4.97
N SER A 193 -11.28 -14.81 -4.37
CA SER A 193 -11.87 -15.95 -5.10
C SER A 193 -13.09 -15.52 -5.91
N GLU A 194 -14.00 -14.77 -5.30
CA GLU A 194 -15.19 -14.24 -5.95
C GLU A 194 -14.83 -13.31 -7.12
N PHE A 195 -13.86 -12.43 -6.94
CA PHE A 195 -13.38 -11.55 -8.00
C PHE A 195 -12.81 -12.34 -9.19
N LEU A 196 -12.02 -13.40 -8.93
CA LEU A 196 -11.46 -14.28 -9.96
C LEU A 196 -12.55 -15.06 -10.70
N GLU A 197 -13.59 -15.54 -10.00
CA GLU A 197 -14.75 -16.22 -10.62
C GLU A 197 -15.53 -15.29 -11.54
N LEU A 198 -15.80 -14.05 -11.10
CA LEU A 198 -16.44 -13.03 -11.93
C LEU A 198 -15.61 -12.71 -13.18
N ALA A 199 -14.29 -12.71 -13.07
CA ALA A 199 -13.40 -12.55 -14.21
C ALA A 199 -13.52 -13.70 -15.19
N ALA A 200 -13.48 -14.93 -14.71
CA ALA A 200 -13.55 -16.15 -15.52
C ALA A 200 -14.91 -16.29 -16.25
N GLN A 201 -16.04 -16.05 -15.56
CA GLN A 201 -17.38 -16.12 -16.13
C GLN A 201 -17.59 -15.16 -17.30
N ARG A 202 -16.92 -14.03 -17.31
CA ARG A 202 -16.98 -13.04 -18.39
C ARG A 202 -16.00 -13.32 -19.53
N GLY A 203 -15.28 -14.44 -19.49
CA GLY A 203 -14.24 -14.78 -20.47
C GLY A 203 -13.07 -13.78 -20.49
N ASN A 204 -12.87 -13.06 -19.39
CA ASN A 204 -11.89 -12.00 -19.27
C ASN A 204 -10.82 -12.38 -18.23
N THR A 205 -9.60 -11.91 -18.43
CA THR A 205 -8.61 -11.87 -17.35
C THR A 205 -8.99 -10.76 -16.36
N PRO A 206 -8.53 -10.81 -15.09
CA PRO A 206 -8.70 -9.72 -14.13
C PRO A 206 -8.30 -8.35 -14.70
N ALA A 207 -7.24 -8.31 -15.50
CA ALA A 207 -6.80 -7.09 -16.21
C ALA A 207 -7.84 -6.59 -17.23
N HIS A 208 -8.56 -7.46 -17.93
CA HIS A 208 -9.62 -7.08 -18.86
C HIS A 208 -10.86 -6.54 -18.14
N ILE A 209 -11.18 -7.04 -16.94
CA ILE A 209 -12.30 -6.47 -16.15
C ILE A 209 -11.95 -5.05 -15.74
N LEU A 210 -10.74 -4.82 -15.23
CA LEU A 210 -10.27 -3.48 -14.95
C LEU A 210 -10.33 -2.59 -16.19
N ALA A 211 -9.81 -3.05 -17.32
CA ALA A 211 -9.82 -2.29 -18.57
C ALA A 211 -11.23 -1.99 -19.10
N ARG A 212 -12.20 -2.90 -18.94
CA ARG A 212 -13.59 -2.69 -19.38
C ARG A 212 -14.41 -1.82 -18.45
N SER A 213 -14.19 -1.88 -17.15
CA SER A 213 -14.78 -0.92 -16.20
C SER A 213 -14.43 0.51 -16.60
N PHE A 214 -13.21 0.68 -17.13
CA PHE A 214 -12.71 1.97 -17.62
C PHE A 214 -13.19 2.36 -19.03
N ALA A 215 -13.45 1.41 -19.91
CA ALA A 215 -13.83 1.68 -21.32
C ALA A 215 -15.31 1.99 -21.50
N GLN A 216 -16.20 1.34 -20.74
CA GLN A 216 -17.64 1.55 -20.87
C GLN A 216 -18.13 2.93 -20.45
N ARG A 217 -17.35 3.68 -19.64
CA ARG A 217 -17.69 5.06 -19.26
C ARG A 217 -17.19 6.11 -20.26
N ARG A 218 -16.19 5.83 -21.09
CA ARG A 218 -15.79 6.74 -22.16
C ARG A 218 -16.87 6.88 -23.24
N SER A 219 -17.76 5.89 -23.39
CA SER A 219 -18.88 5.93 -24.34
C SER A 219 -20.18 6.51 -23.79
N ASN A 220 -20.32 6.63 -22.44
CA ASN A 220 -21.54 7.15 -21.80
C ASN A 220 -21.34 8.56 -21.16
N GLY A 221 -20.21 9.16 -21.35
CA GLY A 221 -19.84 10.47 -20.77
C GLY A 221 -19.52 11.51 -21.83
N ALA A 222 -20.52 11.89 -22.63
CA ALA A 222 -20.65 13.22 -23.23
C ALA A 222 -22.10 13.66 -22.98
N PRO A 223 -22.40 14.89 -22.62
CA PRO A 223 -21.82 16.15 -23.08
C PRO A 223 -20.78 16.75 -22.17
#